data_5aa825b38152aaac8b8b339d26e806c5
#
_entry.id   5aa825b38152aaac8b8b339d26e806c5
#
_cell.length_a   1.000
_cell.length_b   1.000
_cell.length_c   1.000
_cell.angle_alpha   90.00
_cell.angle_beta   90.00
_cell.angle_gamma   90.00
#
_symmetry.space_group_name_H-M   'P 1'
#
loop_
_entity.id
_entity.type
_entity.pdbx_description
1 polymer ?
#
loop_
_entity_poly.entity_id
_entity_poly.type
_entity_poly.pdbx_seq_one_letter_code
_entity_poly.pdbx_strand_id
1 'polypeptide(L)'
;MQRNDPLYLNPSDRTVCRRRFLQSASAGLVSALGLGGCVPSSLDSDASPLPSSSVDLIIGQRGLADGRFQKPRALAISPSDELYVIDKTARVQAFDANGKFLRGWKTPQWANGKPTGMTFDTKTNSLVVVDTHYFQFLFYTPDGQLLESRKIGGVNGTEPGQFGWVTDFARAADGTIYLSEYGEYDRIYKYSADGEFIDRMGQHGDAPLEFSRPQSLAVDEQGLLWVADSCNHRIQVIDWRESQPRIVSILGQQGPQVGQLQFPYAMTLLSKDRLLVSEYGNHRVQCWDRQGNPLSVWGTAGKEPGQLNQPWALAIDALERVYVVDSGNNRVQRFTL
;
A
#
# COMPACT_ATOMS: atom_id res chain seq x y z
N MET A 1 -0.26 -42.11 -3.74
CA MET A 1 -0.96 -41.15 -4.62
C MET A 1 -0.58 -39.76 -4.16
N GLN A 2 0.48 -39.20 -4.74
CA GLN A 2 0.90 -37.82 -4.49
C GLN A 2 -0.02 -36.92 -5.31
N ARG A 3 -0.74 -36.03 -4.66
CA ARG A 3 -1.50 -34.95 -5.32
C ARG A 3 -0.51 -33.90 -5.76
N ASN A 4 -0.43 -33.64 -7.05
CA ASN A 4 0.26 -32.50 -7.63
C ASN A 4 -0.39 -31.21 -7.15
N ASP A 5 0.36 -30.40 -6.43
CA ASP A 5 -0.03 -29.08 -5.96
C ASP A 5 0.17 -28.07 -7.12
N PRO A 6 -0.88 -27.39 -7.64
CA PRO A 6 -0.75 -26.51 -8.81
C PRO A 6 -0.13 -25.13 -8.50
N LEU A 7 0.49 -24.94 -7.34
CA LEU A 7 1.00 -23.65 -6.87
C LEU A 7 2.48 -23.36 -7.18
N TYR A 8 3.12 -24.13 -8.05
CA TYR A 8 4.50 -23.85 -8.50
C TYR A 8 4.50 -22.95 -9.74
N LEU A 9 4.46 -21.64 -9.52
CA LEU A 9 4.89 -20.65 -10.51
C LEU A 9 6.39 -20.79 -10.76
N ASN A 10 6.77 -20.60 -12.02
CA ASN A 10 8.12 -20.75 -12.53
C ASN A 10 9.15 -19.96 -11.69
N PRO A 11 10.26 -20.54 -11.23
CA PRO A 11 11.24 -19.87 -10.36
C PRO A 11 11.88 -18.62 -10.95
N SER A 12 11.82 -18.42 -12.28
CA SER A 12 12.43 -17.28 -12.97
C SER A 12 11.74 -15.93 -12.65
N ASP A 13 10.42 -15.91 -12.50
CA ASP A 13 9.68 -14.65 -12.34
C ASP A 13 9.61 -14.14 -10.88
N ARG A 14 9.72 -15.06 -9.92
CA ARG A 14 9.90 -14.70 -8.50
C ARG A 14 11.24 -14.01 -8.21
N THR A 15 12.18 -14.12 -9.13
CA THR A 15 13.59 -13.75 -8.88
C THR A 15 13.89 -12.29 -9.21
N VAL A 16 13.13 -11.64 -10.09
CA VAL A 16 13.48 -10.31 -10.59
C VAL A 16 13.24 -9.23 -9.52
N CYS A 17 12.08 -9.18 -8.93
CA CYS A 17 11.82 -8.17 -7.88
C CYS A 17 12.57 -8.48 -6.57
N ARG A 18 12.72 -9.77 -6.18
CA ARG A 18 13.56 -10.19 -5.06
C ARG A 18 15.06 -10.00 -5.32
N ARG A 19 15.56 -10.24 -6.55
CA ARG A 19 16.98 -10.01 -6.88
C ARG A 19 17.31 -8.52 -6.89
N ARG A 20 16.45 -7.66 -7.42
CA ARG A 20 16.62 -6.20 -7.33
C ARG A 20 16.60 -5.73 -5.87
N PHE A 21 15.75 -6.32 -5.04
CA PHE A 21 15.69 -6.05 -3.60
C PHE A 21 16.98 -6.44 -2.84
N LEU A 22 17.57 -7.59 -3.16
CA LEU A 22 18.82 -8.05 -2.51
C LEU A 22 20.07 -7.33 -3.06
N GLN A 23 20.05 -6.90 -4.32
CA GLN A 23 21.18 -6.16 -4.94
C GLN A 23 21.25 -4.70 -4.46
N SER A 24 20.13 -4.06 -4.10
CA SER A 24 20.16 -2.70 -3.55
C SER A 24 20.69 -2.62 -2.12
N ALA A 25 20.74 -3.74 -1.40
CA ALA A 25 21.28 -3.80 -0.03
C ALA A 25 22.82 -3.97 0.04
N SER A 26 23.49 -4.23 -1.09
CA SER A 26 24.94 -4.54 -1.12
C SER A 26 25.82 -3.58 -1.94
N ALA A 27 25.28 -2.51 -2.52
CA ALA A 27 26.03 -1.56 -3.34
C ALA A 27 26.32 -0.24 -2.61
N GLY A 28 27.03 -0.33 -1.53
CA GLY A 28 27.59 0.83 -0.82
C GLY A 28 29.09 0.69 -0.64
N LEU A 29 29.88 0.95 -1.67
CA LEU A 29 31.29 1.40 -1.64
C LEU A 29 31.95 1.20 -3.02
N VAL A 30 31.99 2.21 -3.86
CA VAL A 30 33.10 2.43 -4.82
C VAL A 30 33.26 3.94 -5.02
N SER A 31 34.47 4.36 -4.82
CA SER A 31 35.00 5.73 -4.81
C SER A 31 34.89 6.44 -6.16
N ALA A 32 34.60 7.72 -6.12
CA ALA A 32 34.61 8.65 -7.23
C ALA A 32 36.05 9.11 -7.58
N LEU A 33 36.35 9.16 -8.86
CA LEU A 33 37.36 10.09 -9.43
C LEU A 33 36.66 10.89 -10.53
N GLY A 34 36.83 12.21 -10.45
CA GLY A 34 36.03 13.19 -11.12
C GLY A 34 36.40 13.49 -12.57
N LEU A 35 35.46 14.12 -13.25
CA LEU A 35 35.71 15.12 -14.29
C LEU A 35 34.56 16.14 -14.26
N GLY A 36 34.92 17.41 -14.28
CA GLY A 36 34.01 18.52 -14.08
C GLY A 36 33.11 18.78 -15.30
N GLY A 37 31.86 19.04 -15.02
CA GLY A 37 30.89 19.64 -15.94
C GLY A 37 29.99 20.54 -15.11
N CYS A 38 29.84 21.80 -15.49
CA CYS A 38 29.00 22.78 -14.82
C CYS A 38 27.54 22.29 -14.74
N VAL A 39 27.06 22.06 -13.55
CA VAL A 39 25.66 21.84 -13.23
C VAL A 39 25.13 23.17 -12.69
N PRO A 40 23.95 23.66 -13.15
CA PRO A 40 23.36 24.85 -12.57
C PRO A 40 23.01 24.54 -11.10
N SER A 41 23.49 25.44 -10.25
CA SER A 41 23.33 25.42 -8.80
C SER A 41 21.87 25.63 -8.37
N SER A 42 21.54 24.97 -7.27
CA SER A 42 20.42 25.23 -6.35
C SER A 42 19.02 24.85 -6.81
N LEU A 43 18.69 23.58 -6.61
CA LEU A 43 17.41 23.26 -5.98
C LEU A 43 17.73 23.14 -4.50
N ASP A 44 17.26 24.10 -3.71
CA ASP A 44 17.35 24.04 -2.25
C ASP A 44 16.67 22.76 -1.77
N SER A 45 17.47 21.82 -1.30
CA SER A 45 17.02 20.53 -0.73
C SER A 45 16.61 20.71 0.74
N ASP A 46 15.75 21.67 1.02
CA ASP A 46 15.29 21.97 2.39
C ASP A 46 13.98 21.25 2.79
N ALA A 47 13.74 20.06 2.30
CA ALA A 47 12.79 19.17 2.97
C ALA A 47 13.47 18.60 4.22
N SER A 48 13.44 19.34 5.29
CA SER A 48 13.97 18.88 6.59
C SER A 48 13.17 17.64 7.04
N PRO A 49 13.83 16.56 7.50
CA PRO A 49 13.12 15.45 8.09
C PRO A 49 12.32 15.94 9.29
N LEU A 50 11.06 15.49 9.39
CA LEU A 50 10.24 15.80 10.57
C LEU A 50 10.97 15.27 11.82
N PRO A 51 11.01 16.01 12.93
CA PRO A 51 11.70 15.58 14.12
C PRO A 51 11.12 14.28 14.69
N SER A 52 11.98 13.43 15.24
CA SER A 52 11.58 12.18 15.91
C SER A 52 10.57 12.38 17.06
N SER A 53 10.48 13.58 17.59
CA SER A 53 9.51 14.01 18.62
C SER A 53 8.07 14.11 18.13
N SER A 54 7.80 13.90 16.84
CA SER A 54 6.44 13.93 16.28
C SER A 54 5.64 12.64 16.49
N VAL A 55 6.26 11.54 16.95
CA VAL A 55 5.55 10.31 17.29
C VAL A 55 4.88 10.44 18.64
N ASP A 56 3.55 10.45 18.64
CA ASP A 56 2.73 10.62 19.85
C ASP A 56 2.05 9.33 20.32
N LEU A 57 2.04 8.28 19.47
CA LEU A 57 1.47 6.98 19.81
C LEU A 57 2.22 5.84 19.14
N ILE A 58 2.48 4.79 19.92
CA ILE A 58 3.01 3.51 19.41
C ILE A 58 2.08 2.40 19.85
N ILE A 59 1.56 1.63 18.89
CA ILE A 59 0.65 0.51 19.14
C ILE A 59 1.35 -0.78 18.74
N GLY A 60 1.34 -1.76 19.66
CA GLY A 60 1.77 -3.11 19.38
C GLY A 60 3.26 -3.36 19.60
N GLN A 61 3.57 -4.63 19.59
CA GLN A 61 4.89 -5.22 19.63
C GLN A 61 4.78 -6.66 19.09
N ARG A 62 5.88 -7.34 18.88
CA ARG A 62 5.88 -8.70 18.36
C ARG A 62 5.12 -9.67 19.27
N GLY A 63 4.15 -10.41 18.72
CA GLY A 63 3.42 -11.44 19.45
C GLY A 63 2.09 -11.83 18.81
N LEU A 64 1.38 -12.78 19.49
CA LEU A 64 0.08 -13.29 19.05
C LEU A 64 -1.07 -12.91 20.00
N ALA A 65 -0.77 -12.34 21.15
CA ALA A 65 -1.81 -11.85 22.06
C ALA A 65 -2.48 -10.59 21.51
N ASP A 66 -3.61 -10.22 22.09
CA ASP A 66 -4.32 -8.98 21.76
C ASP A 66 -3.40 -7.77 21.94
N GLY A 67 -3.49 -6.82 21.02
CA GLY A 67 -2.61 -5.66 20.96
C GLY A 67 -1.18 -5.95 20.48
N ARG A 68 -0.87 -7.19 20.05
CA ARG A 68 0.43 -7.57 19.50
C ARG A 68 0.31 -8.02 18.04
N PHE A 69 1.38 -7.88 17.27
CA PHE A 69 1.40 -8.18 15.84
C PHE A 69 2.51 -9.16 15.44
N GLN A 70 2.25 -9.87 14.35
CA GLN A 70 3.28 -10.56 13.59
C GLN A 70 3.37 -10.00 12.18
N LYS A 71 4.33 -9.09 11.95
CA LYS A 71 4.50 -8.40 10.67
C LYS A 71 3.16 -7.84 10.16
N PRO A 72 2.62 -6.79 10.80
CA PRO A 72 1.40 -6.13 10.33
C PRO A 72 1.64 -5.62 8.91
N ARG A 73 0.59 -5.66 8.07
CA ARG A 73 0.72 -5.38 6.64
C ARG A 73 -0.25 -4.34 6.12
N ALA A 74 -1.41 -4.22 6.74
CA ALA A 74 -2.36 -3.21 6.34
C ALA A 74 -3.03 -2.60 7.56
N LEU A 75 -3.53 -1.39 7.37
CA LEU A 75 -4.35 -0.70 8.34
C LEU A 75 -5.43 0.12 7.63
N ALA A 76 -6.51 0.36 8.33
CA ALA A 76 -7.59 1.26 7.91
C ALA A 76 -8.14 2.00 9.12
N ILE A 77 -8.73 3.16 8.90
CA ILE A 77 -9.38 3.96 9.94
C ILE A 77 -10.83 4.19 9.53
N SER A 78 -11.76 3.93 10.45
CA SER A 78 -13.18 4.23 10.23
C SER A 78 -13.50 5.71 10.47
N PRO A 79 -14.65 6.20 10.00
CA PRO A 79 -15.11 7.57 10.31
C PRO A 79 -15.33 7.84 11.81
N SER A 80 -15.40 6.80 12.63
CA SER A 80 -15.46 6.90 14.10
C SER A 80 -14.09 6.81 14.78
N ASP A 81 -13.00 7.00 14.03
CA ASP A 81 -11.61 6.94 14.49
C ASP A 81 -11.19 5.58 15.11
N GLU A 82 -11.87 4.48 14.74
CA GLU A 82 -11.36 3.16 15.05
C GLU A 82 -10.28 2.75 14.06
N LEU A 83 -9.13 2.36 14.58
CA LEU A 83 -8.01 1.84 13.81
C LEU A 83 -8.12 0.31 13.69
N TYR A 84 -8.11 -0.19 12.48
CA TYR A 84 -8.03 -1.63 12.17
C TYR A 84 -6.64 -1.96 11.65
N VAL A 85 -6.05 -3.04 12.15
CA VAL A 85 -4.72 -3.51 11.71
C VAL A 85 -4.80 -5.00 11.41
N ILE A 86 -4.30 -5.43 10.25
CA ILE A 86 -4.18 -6.84 9.90
C ILE A 86 -2.71 -7.25 9.81
N ASP A 87 -2.38 -8.42 10.34
CA ASP A 87 -1.03 -8.97 10.31
C ASP A 87 -0.90 -10.20 9.40
N LYS A 88 0.33 -10.70 9.20
CA LYS A 88 0.58 -11.85 8.32
C LYS A 88 -0.11 -13.15 8.76
N THR A 89 -0.69 -13.20 9.96
CA THR A 89 -1.45 -14.35 10.46
C THR A 89 -2.94 -14.26 10.14
N ALA A 90 -3.30 -13.31 9.26
CA ALA A 90 -4.69 -13.04 8.85
C ALA A 90 -5.60 -12.64 10.02
N ARG A 91 -5.04 -12.05 11.04
CA ARG A 91 -5.73 -11.55 12.21
C ARG A 91 -5.94 -10.05 12.11
N VAL A 92 -7.21 -9.64 12.09
CA VAL A 92 -7.62 -8.23 12.19
C VAL A 92 -7.80 -7.89 13.66
N GLN A 93 -7.28 -6.73 14.05
CA GLN A 93 -7.47 -6.18 15.39
C GLN A 93 -7.93 -4.73 15.29
N ALA A 94 -8.95 -4.36 16.06
CA ALA A 94 -9.48 -3.01 16.17
C ALA A 94 -9.01 -2.34 17.46
N PHE A 95 -8.69 -1.05 17.34
CA PHE A 95 -8.21 -0.21 18.44
C PHE A 95 -8.97 1.11 18.45
N ASP A 96 -9.10 1.72 19.63
CA ASP A 96 -9.57 3.11 19.73
C ASP A 96 -8.47 4.10 19.31
N ALA A 97 -8.83 5.39 19.25
CA ALA A 97 -7.92 6.47 18.89
C ALA A 97 -6.71 6.62 19.85
N ASN A 98 -6.75 6.02 21.03
CA ASN A 98 -5.67 6.01 22.02
C ASN A 98 -4.82 4.72 21.95
N GLY A 99 -5.12 3.82 21.00
CA GLY A 99 -4.39 2.57 20.80
C GLY A 99 -4.80 1.44 21.75
N LYS A 100 -5.92 1.58 22.46
CA LYS A 100 -6.47 0.50 23.30
C LYS A 100 -7.14 -0.54 22.41
N PHE A 101 -6.79 -1.79 22.59
CA PHE A 101 -7.43 -2.93 21.92
C PHE A 101 -8.94 -2.98 22.26
N LEU A 102 -9.77 -3.13 21.24
CA LEU A 102 -11.23 -3.25 21.36
C LEU A 102 -11.71 -4.67 21.09
N ARG A 103 -11.32 -5.23 19.94
CA ARG A 103 -11.74 -6.55 19.47
C ARG A 103 -10.82 -7.07 18.37
N GLY A 104 -10.93 -8.36 18.05
CA GLY A 104 -10.16 -8.95 16.95
C GLY A 104 -10.81 -10.24 16.44
N TRP A 105 -10.54 -10.54 15.17
CA TRP A 105 -11.01 -11.75 14.49
C TRP A 105 -9.98 -12.23 13.46
N LYS A 106 -10.21 -13.40 12.88
CA LYS A 106 -9.42 -13.90 11.75
C LYS A 106 -10.27 -13.95 10.48
N THR A 107 -9.60 -13.85 9.34
CA THR A 107 -10.26 -14.16 8.07
C THR A 107 -10.66 -15.64 8.03
N PRO A 108 -11.72 -16.02 7.28
CA PRO A 108 -12.20 -17.42 7.24
C PRO A 108 -11.12 -18.40 6.79
N GLN A 109 -10.30 -18.01 5.84
CA GLN A 109 -9.20 -18.81 5.30
C GLN A 109 -7.88 -18.16 5.74
N TRP A 110 -7.27 -18.69 6.76
CA TRP A 110 -6.06 -18.09 7.36
C TRP A 110 -4.78 -18.92 7.20
N ALA A 111 -4.89 -20.19 6.85
CA ALA A 111 -3.75 -21.12 6.83
C ALA A 111 -2.63 -20.68 5.86
N ASN A 112 -3.01 -20.25 4.65
CA ASN A 112 -2.11 -19.64 3.66
C ASN A 112 -2.25 -18.11 3.63
N GLY A 113 -3.13 -17.55 4.43
CA GLY A 113 -3.46 -16.13 4.43
C GLY A 113 -2.24 -15.28 4.77
N LYS A 114 -2.04 -14.27 3.95
CA LYS A 114 -1.09 -13.17 4.17
C LYS A 114 -1.72 -11.94 3.53
N PRO A 115 -2.86 -11.48 4.06
CA PRO A 115 -3.53 -10.31 3.50
C PRO A 115 -2.56 -9.13 3.45
N THR A 116 -2.62 -8.34 2.39
CA THR A 116 -1.64 -7.27 2.15
C THR A 116 -2.26 -5.89 2.06
N GLY A 117 -3.58 -5.80 1.92
CA GLY A 117 -4.30 -4.54 1.84
C GLY A 117 -5.52 -4.52 2.77
N MET A 118 -5.93 -3.34 3.18
CA MET A 118 -7.15 -3.11 3.94
C MET A 118 -7.56 -1.65 3.79
N THR A 119 -8.85 -1.41 3.56
CA THR A 119 -9.41 -0.07 3.49
C THR A 119 -10.77 -0.02 4.18
N PHE A 120 -11.18 1.15 4.66
CA PHE A 120 -12.53 1.35 5.16
C PHE A 120 -13.36 2.02 4.07
N ASP A 121 -14.32 1.29 3.53
CA ASP A 121 -15.27 1.81 2.54
C ASP A 121 -16.37 2.61 3.25
N THR A 122 -16.18 3.92 3.29
CA THR A 122 -17.11 4.84 3.97
C THR A 122 -18.50 4.86 3.33
N LYS A 123 -18.59 4.59 2.02
CA LYS A 123 -19.86 4.57 1.30
C LYS A 123 -20.77 3.42 1.74
N THR A 124 -20.20 2.28 2.06
CA THR A 124 -20.93 1.09 2.50
C THR A 124 -20.78 0.81 3.99
N ASN A 125 -20.07 1.66 4.72
CA ASN A 125 -19.73 1.50 6.13
C ASN A 125 -19.17 0.11 6.44
N SER A 126 -18.19 -0.32 5.65
CA SER A 126 -17.59 -1.66 5.81
C SER A 126 -16.07 -1.64 5.69
N LEU A 127 -15.44 -2.53 6.45
CA LEU A 127 -14.02 -2.79 6.35
C LEU A 127 -13.79 -3.80 5.21
N VAL A 128 -12.97 -3.42 4.23
CA VAL A 128 -12.56 -4.29 3.13
C VAL A 128 -11.18 -4.85 3.45
N VAL A 129 -11.06 -6.17 3.52
CA VAL A 129 -9.80 -6.90 3.70
C VAL A 129 -9.41 -7.53 2.36
N VAL A 130 -8.21 -7.20 1.89
CA VAL A 130 -7.64 -7.75 0.67
C VAL A 130 -6.90 -9.04 1.01
N ASP A 131 -7.57 -10.17 0.76
CA ASP A 131 -7.09 -11.51 1.12
C ASP A 131 -6.28 -12.12 -0.03
N THR A 132 -5.06 -11.64 -0.16
CA THR A 132 -4.16 -11.79 -1.30
C THR A 132 -4.00 -13.24 -1.77
N HIS A 133 -3.74 -14.17 -0.85
CA HIS A 133 -3.46 -15.57 -1.20
C HIS A 133 -4.70 -16.42 -1.45
N TYR A 134 -5.87 -15.83 -1.24
CA TYR A 134 -7.15 -16.44 -1.57
C TYR A 134 -7.89 -15.69 -2.68
N PHE A 135 -7.20 -14.75 -3.35
CA PHE A 135 -7.65 -14.07 -4.57
C PHE A 135 -8.99 -13.34 -4.39
N GLN A 136 -9.22 -12.73 -3.20
CA GLN A 136 -10.53 -12.21 -2.84
C GLN A 136 -10.47 -10.94 -2.01
N PHE A 137 -11.58 -10.22 -2.05
CA PHE A 137 -11.88 -9.08 -1.21
C PHE A 137 -13.03 -9.45 -0.27
N LEU A 138 -12.78 -9.38 1.02
CA LEU A 138 -13.71 -9.71 2.09
C LEU A 138 -14.23 -8.43 2.72
N PHE A 139 -15.54 -8.34 2.88
CA PHE A 139 -16.19 -7.18 3.47
C PHE A 139 -16.70 -7.53 4.86
N TYR A 140 -16.42 -6.69 5.83
CA TYR A 140 -16.83 -6.85 7.21
C TYR A 140 -17.62 -5.64 7.70
N THR A 141 -18.57 -5.86 8.59
CA THR A 141 -19.09 -4.77 9.41
C THR A 141 -17.99 -4.20 10.31
N PRO A 142 -18.14 -2.97 10.86
CA PRO A 142 -17.18 -2.45 11.84
C PRO A 142 -16.96 -3.37 13.04
N ASP A 143 -17.97 -4.17 13.42
CA ASP A 143 -17.89 -5.14 14.52
C ASP A 143 -17.17 -6.44 14.16
N GLY A 144 -16.76 -6.61 12.90
CA GLY A 144 -16.03 -7.77 12.43
C GLY A 144 -16.88 -8.93 11.92
N GLN A 145 -18.17 -8.71 11.63
CA GLN A 145 -19.03 -9.72 10.99
C GLN A 145 -18.78 -9.72 9.49
N LEU A 146 -18.51 -10.90 8.94
CA LEU A 146 -18.29 -11.08 7.50
C LEU A 146 -19.59 -10.88 6.73
N LEU A 147 -19.55 -10.08 5.67
CA LEU A 147 -20.63 -9.81 4.74
C LEU A 147 -20.48 -10.72 3.50
N GLU A 148 -20.81 -12.00 3.65
CA GLU A 148 -20.58 -13.04 2.62
C GLU A 148 -21.16 -12.67 1.24
N SER A 149 -22.32 -12.01 1.19
CA SER A 149 -22.96 -11.59 -0.06
C SER A 149 -22.22 -10.49 -0.83
N ARG A 150 -21.24 -9.85 -0.19
CA ARG A 150 -20.44 -8.77 -0.81
C ARG A 150 -19.06 -9.20 -1.25
N LYS A 151 -18.68 -10.44 -0.99
CA LYS A 151 -17.37 -10.97 -1.37
C LYS A 151 -17.14 -10.85 -2.88
N ILE A 152 -15.96 -10.35 -3.27
CA ILE A 152 -15.51 -10.30 -4.66
C ILE A 152 -14.31 -11.24 -4.80
N GLY A 153 -14.34 -12.13 -5.82
CA GLY A 153 -13.25 -13.07 -6.08
C GLY A 153 -13.37 -14.39 -5.33
N GLY A 154 -12.22 -15.02 -5.09
CA GLY A 154 -12.09 -16.32 -4.44
C GLY A 154 -11.66 -17.45 -5.39
N VAL A 155 -11.45 -17.12 -6.66
CA VAL A 155 -10.94 -18.04 -7.70
C VAL A 155 -9.74 -17.42 -8.39
N ASN A 156 -8.66 -18.17 -8.53
CA ASN A 156 -7.51 -17.74 -9.33
C ASN A 156 -7.84 -17.83 -10.82
N GLY A 157 -7.55 -16.79 -11.58
CA GLY A 157 -7.76 -16.77 -13.02
C GLY A 157 -7.87 -15.38 -13.64
N THR A 158 -8.39 -15.33 -14.86
CA THR A 158 -8.44 -14.12 -15.69
C THR A 158 -9.85 -13.67 -16.08
N GLU A 159 -10.86 -14.50 -15.82
CA GLU A 159 -12.24 -14.12 -16.12
C GLU A 159 -12.76 -13.07 -15.13
N PRO A 160 -13.83 -12.34 -15.46
CA PRO A 160 -14.48 -11.44 -14.53
C PRO A 160 -14.77 -12.11 -13.18
N GLY A 161 -14.32 -11.48 -12.08
CA GLY A 161 -14.45 -12.06 -10.73
C GLY A 161 -13.35 -13.07 -10.37
N GLN A 162 -12.40 -13.35 -11.26
CA GLN A 162 -11.20 -14.13 -10.97
C GLN A 162 -9.98 -13.20 -10.90
N PHE A 163 -9.05 -13.52 -10.02
CA PHE A 163 -7.86 -12.69 -9.79
C PHE A 163 -6.60 -13.53 -9.59
N GLY A 164 -5.44 -12.90 -9.81
CA GLY A 164 -4.17 -13.32 -9.25
C GLY A 164 -4.04 -12.86 -7.79
N TRP A 165 -2.85 -12.47 -7.37
CA TRP A 165 -2.63 -11.97 -6.01
C TRP A 165 -3.13 -10.53 -5.86
N VAL A 166 -4.31 -10.37 -5.30
CA VAL A 166 -4.93 -9.07 -5.04
C VAL A 166 -4.10 -8.24 -4.04
N THR A 167 -4.03 -6.91 -4.26
CA THR A 167 -3.20 -6.00 -3.46
C THR A 167 -3.97 -4.90 -2.78
N ASP A 168 -4.90 -4.23 -3.46
CA ASP A 168 -5.61 -3.09 -2.89
C ASP A 168 -7.00 -2.90 -3.50
N PHE A 169 -7.81 -2.11 -2.79
CA PHE A 169 -9.18 -1.73 -3.11
C PHE A 169 -9.32 -0.21 -2.97
N ALA A 170 -9.85 0.45 -3.98
CA ALA A 170 -10.24 1.86 -3.90
C ALA A 170 -11.64 2.08 -4.46
N ARG A 171 -12.39 3.02 -3.87
CA ARG A 171 -13.70 3.42 -4.36
C ARG A 171 -13.72 4.91 -4.67
N ALA A 172 -14.19 5.26 -5.85
CA ALA A 172 -14.43 6.62 -6.28
C ALA A 172 -15.71 7.22 -5.65
N ALA A 173 -15.83 8.54 -5.70
CA ALA A 173 -17.01 9.25 -5.16
C ALA A 173 -18.32 8.85 -5.86
N ASP A 174 -18.28 8.56 -7.17
CA ASP A 174 -19.43 8.06 -7.94
C ASP A 174 -19.82 6.61 -7.59
N GLY A 175 -18.96 5.90 -6.86
CA GLY A 175 -19.14 4.52 -6.42
C GLY A 175 -18.35 3.50 -7.24
N THR A 176 -17.72 3.88 -8.33
CA THR A 176 -16.83 3.02 -9.12
C THR A 176 -15.76 2.39 -8.21
N ILE A 177 -15.53 1.09 -8.36
CA ILE A 177 -14.56 0.33 -7.59
C ILE A 177 -13.37 0.01 -8.47
N TYR A 178 -12.17 0.19 -7.93
CA TYR A 178 -10.91 -0.23 -8.52
C TYR A 178 -10.24 -1.27 -7.64
N LEU A 179 -9.79 -2.36 -8.25
CA LEU A 179 -9.14 -3.50 -7.59
C LEU A 179 -7.81 -3.77 -8.28
N SER A 180 -6.75 -3.99 -7.54
CA SER A 180 -5.44 -4.31 -8.11
C SER A 180 -4.99 -5.73 -7.77
N GLU A 181 -4.21 -6.31 -8.69
CA GLU A 181 -3.54 -7.60 -8.52
C GLU A 181 -2.11 -7.55 -9.03
N TYR A 182 -1.28 -8.47 -8.56
CA TYR A 182 0.09 -8.62 -9.04
C TYR A 182 0.48 -10.08 -9.25
N GLY A 183 1.69 -10.28 -9.76
CA GLY A 183 2.34 -11.58 -9.88
C GLY A 183 2.33 -12.10 -11.31
N GLU A 184 1.25 -12.70 -11.75
CA GLU A 184 1.15 -13.21 -13.11
C GLU A 184 0.66 -12.15 -14.09
N TYR A 185 -0.19 -11.24 -13.60
CA TYR A 185 -0.93 -10.34 -14.49
C TYR A 185 -0.61 -8.86 -14.31
N ASP A 186 -0.37 -8.39 -13.07
CA ASP A 186 -0.09 -6.98 -12.76
C ASP A 186 -1.14 -6.03 -13.39
N ARG A 187 -2.41 -6.17 -12.98
CA ARG A 187 -3.57 -5.47 -13.57
C ARG A 187 -4.38 -4.71 -12.55
N ILE A 188 -5.21 -3.82 -13.08
CA ILE A 188 -6.24 -3.10 -12.34
C ILE A 188 -7.58 -3.36 -13.00
N TYR A 189 -8.58 -3.65 -12.19
CA TYR A 189 -9.96 -3.91 -12.59
C TYR A 189 -10.85 -2.75 -12.21
N LYS A 190 -11.84 -2.47 -13.06
CA LYS A 190 -12.89 -1.48 -12.85
C LYS A 190 -14.22 -2.19 -12.71
N TYR A 191 -14.92 -1.90 -11.62
CA TYR A 191 -16.25 -2.43 -11.32
C TYR A 191 -17.23 -1.29 -11.07
N SER A 192 -18.52 -1.53 -11.30
CA SER A 192 -19.58 -0.60 -10.95
C SER A 192 -19.74 -0.48 -9.43
N ALA A 193 -20.56 0.48 -9.00
CA ALA A 193 -20.92 0.65 -7.59
C ALA A 193 -21.59 -0.61 -6.98
N ASP A 194 -22.28 -1.36 -7.81
CA ASP A 194 -23.01 -2.58 -7.43
C ASP A 194 -22.15 -3.85 -7.51
N GLY A 195 -20.87 -3.72 -7.92
CA GLY A 195 -19.93 -4.83 -7.99
C GLY A 195 -19.95 -5.61 -9.32
N GLU A 196 -20.53 -5.04 -10.37
CA GLU A 196 -20.50 -5.63 -11.72
C GLU A 196 -19.20 -5.26 -12.42
N PHE A 197 -18.55 -6.23 -13.06
CA PHE A 197 -17.34 -6.01 -13.84
C PHE A 197 -17.61 -5.07 -15.03
N ILE A 198 -16.77 -4.04 -15.17
CA ILE A 198 -16.83 -3.09 -16.28
C ILE A 198 -15.68 -3.34 -17.25
N ASP A 199 -14.42 -3.31 -16.74
CA ASP A 199 -13.23 -3.37 -17.59
C ASP A 199 -11.99 -3.71 -16.76
N ARG A 200 -10.86 -3.92 -17.44
CA ARG A 200 -9.54 -4.09 -16.82
C ARG A 200 -8.45 -3.45 -17.67
N MET A 201 -7.39 -2.98 -17.04
CA MET A 201 -6.22 -2.43 -17.71
C MET A 201 -4.93 -2.98 -17.11
N GLY A 202 -3.85 -2.88 -17.87
CA GLY A 202 -2.51 -3.20 -17.44
C GLY A 202 -2.07 -4.62 -17.79
N GLN A 203 -0.78 -4.78 -17.70
CA GLN A 203 -0.02 -6.00 -17.83
C GLN A 203 1.32 -5.81 -17.14
N HIS A 204 2.09 -6.89 -16.97
CA HIS A 204 3.44 -6.77 -16.43
C HIS A 204 4.35 -5.99 -17.39
N GLY A 205 5.00 -4.94 -16.87
CA GLY A 205 5.93 -4.12 -17.65
C GLY A 205 6.25 -2.77 -16.96
N ASP A 206 6.96 -1.90 -17.70
CA ASP A 206 7.40 -0.59 -17.24
C ASP A 206 6.96 0.58 -18.15
N ALA A 207 6.26 0.29 -19.25
CA ALA A 207 5.66 1.33 -20.09
C ALA A 207 4.49 2.04 -19.37
N PRO A 208 3.99 3.18 -19.88
CA PRO A 208 2.76 3.78 -19.38
C PRO A 208 1.58 2.80 -19.41
N LEU A 209 0.77 2.74 -18.35
CA LEU A 209 -0.32 1.77 -18.12
C LEU A 209 0.13 0.31 -17.98
N GLU A 210 1.41 0.01 -17.98
CA GLU A 210 1.95 -1.27 -17.52
C GLU A 210 2.41 -1.14 -16.07
N PHE A 211 2.38 -2.26 -15.34
CA PHE A 211 2.67 -2.26 -13.91
C PHE A 211 3.65 -3.38 -13.54
N SER A 212 4.36 -3.17 -12.46
CA SER A 212 5.08 -4.20 -11.76
C SER A 212 4.76 -4.11 -10.28
N ARG A 213 3.82 -4.95 -9.83
CA ARG A 213 3.26 -4.96 -8.49
C ARG A 213 2.54 -3.64 -8.15
N PRO A 214 1.38 -3.35 -8.73
CA PRO A 214 0.53 -2.24 -8.32
C PRO A 214 0.01 -2.51 -6.90
N GLN A 215 0.66 -1.88 -5.90
CA GLN A 215 0.52 -2.27 -4.50
C GLN A 215 -0.53 -1.44 -3.76
N SER A 216 -0.76 -0.19 -4.17
CA SER A 216 -1.74 0.68 -3.52
C SER A 216 -2.47 1.53 -4.54
N LEU A 217 -3.77 1.74 -4.29
CA LEU A 217 -4.69 2.52 -5.10
C LEU A 217 -5.29 3.66 -4.27
N ALA A 218 -5.49 4.80 -4.91
CA ALA A 218 -6.33 5.88 -4.38
C ALA A 218 -7.10 6.54 -5.51
N VAL A 219 -8.24 7.14 -5.21
CA VAL A 219 -9.00 7.96 -6.17
C VAL A 219 -9.17 9.34 -5.58
N ASP A 220 -8.83 10.36 -6.35
CA ASP A 220 -8.99 11.74 -5.91
C ASP A 220 -10.40 12.29 -6.15
N GLU A 221 -10.62 13.52 -5.70
CA GLU A 221 -11.91 14.21 -5.82
C GLU A 221 -12.29 14.54 -7.29
N GLN A 222 -11.32 14.49 -8.21
CA GLN A 222 -11.55 14.64 -9.64
C GLN A 222 -11.85 13.30 -10.33
N GLY A 223 -11.79 12.19 -9.58
CA GLY A 223 -11.99 10.84 -10.09
C GLY A 223 -10.78 10.25 -10.80
N LEU A 224 -9.59 10.83 -10.64
CA LEU A 224 -8.35 10.26 -11.16
C LEU A 224 -7.87 9.12 -10.27
N LEU A 225 -7.46 8.03 -10.90
CA LEU A 225 -6.90 6.85 -10.22
C LEU A 225 -5.39 7.02 -10.06
N TRP A 226 -4.93 6.94 -8.82
CA TRP A 226 -3.53 6.96 -8.43
C TRP A 226 -3.09 5.55 -8.13
N VAL A 227 -1.95 5.11 -8.69
CA VAL A 227 -1.44 3.74 -8.59
C VAL A 227 0.00 3.76 -8.13
N ALA A 228 0.29 3.18 -6.96
CA ALA A 228 1.66 2.91 -6.53
C ALA A 228 2.19 1.69 -7.26
N ASP A 229 2.96 1.91 -8.32
CA ASP A 229 3.60 0.91 -9.18
C ASP A 229 4.95 0.52 -8.56
N SER A 230 4.88 -0.35 -7.52
CA SER A 230 5.92 -0.49 -6.51
C SER A 230 7.27 -0.97 -7.03
N CYS A 231 7.30 -1.99 -7.89
CA CYS A 231 8.56 -2.52 -8.40
C CYS A 231 9.12 -1.69 -9.56
N ASN A 232 8.33 -0.76 -10.12
CA ASN A 232 8.78 0.27 -11.05
C ASN A 232 9.16 1.57 -10.33
N HIS A 233 9.03 1.64 -9.00
CA HIS A 233 9.46 2.78 -8.18
C HIS A 233 8.82 4.11 -8.57
N ARG A 234 7.55 4.08 -8.96
CA ARG A 234 6.81 5.24 -9.46
C ARG A 234 5.35 5.23 -8.98
N ILE A 235 4.68 6.36 -9.19
CA ILE A 235 3.23 6.48 -9.07
C ILE A 235 2.71 6.88 -10.45
N GLN A 236 1.69 6.17 -10.94
CA GLN A 236 0.97 6.53 -12.15
C GLN A 236 -0.36 7.19 -11.77
N VAL A 237 -0.67 8.34 -12.37
CA VAL A 237 -1.96 9.02 -12.25
C VAL A 237 -2.71 8.83 -13.55
N ILE A 238 -3.90 8.24 -13.46
CA ILE A 238 -4.63 7.72 -14.61
C ILE A 238 -6.04 8.27 -14.62
N ASP A 239 -6.44 8.82 -15.74
CA ASP A 239 -7.83 9.14 -16.04
C ASP A 239 -8.50 7.94 -16.71
N TRP A 240 -9.38 7.28 -15.96
CA TRP A 240 -10.16 6.14 -16.46
C TRP A 240 -11.66 6.35 -16.23
N ARG A 241 -12.10 7.58 -16.27
CA ARG A 241 -13.54 7.92 -16.17
C ARG A 241 -14.30 7.46 -17.40
N GLU A 242 -13.67 7.59 -18.57
CA GLU A 242 -14.18 7.12 -19.84
C GLU A 242 -13.84 5.64 -20.11
N SER A 243 -14.16 5.16 -21.32
CA SER A 243 -13.94 3.77 -21.74
C SER A 243 -12.45 3.39 -21.87
N GLN A 244 -11.58 4.34 -22.18
CA GLN A 244 -10.15 4.09 -22.36
C GLN A 244 -9.34 4.81 -21.28
N PRO A 245 -8.47 4.09 -20.54
CA PRO A 245 -7.56 4.72 -19.59
C PRO A 245 -6.48 5.53 -20.31
N ARG A 246 -6.09 6.66 -19.72
CA ARG A 246 -4.98 7.47 -20.21
C ARG A 246 -4.14 8.00 -19.07
N ILE A 247 -2.84 8.08 -19.27
CA ILE A 247 -1.92 8.66 -18.30
C ILE A 247 -2.14 10.18 -18.23
N VAL A 248 -2.29 10.67 -17.01
CA VAL A 248 -2.26 12.10 -16.67
C VAL A 248 -0.84 12.51 -16.28
N SER A 249 -0.21 11.74 -15.39
CA SER A 249 1.18 11.95 -14.98
C SER A 249 1.83 10.66 -14.47
N ILE A 250 3.16 10.63 -14.47
CA ILE A 250 3.98 9.61 -13.85
C ILE A 250 4.95 10.32 -12.92
N LEU A 251 4.90 10.00 -11.62
CA LEU A 251 5.64 10.66 -10.57
C LEU A 251 6.66 9.72 -9.95
N GLY A 252 7.82 10.26 -9.58
CA GLY A 252 8.90 9.52 -8.94
C GLY A 252 9.78 8.75 -9.92
N GLN A 253 10.91 8.36 -9.41
CA GLN A 253 11.91 7.50 -10.05
C GLN A 253 12.68 6.74 -8.98
N GLN A 254 13.32 5.62 -9.36
CA GLN A 254 14.08 4.81 -8.40
C GLN A 254 15.22 5.59 -7.75
N GLY A 255 15.32 5.53 -6.42
CA GLY A 255 16.47 6.04 -5.70
C GLY A 255 16.23 6.34 -4.23
N PRO A 256 17.30 6.68 -3.48
CA PRO A 256 17.26 7.01 -2.06
C PRO A 256 17.05 8.50 -1.76
N GLN A 257 17.20 9.38 -2.75
CA GLN A 257 17.08 10.83 -2.53
C GLN A 257 15.66 11.25 -2.23
N VAL A 258 15.48 12.42 -1.65
CA VAL A 258 14.17 13.06 -1.49
C VAL A 258 13.58 13.30 -2.89
N GLY A 259 12.29 13.01 -3.09
CA GLY A 259 11.65 13.02 -4.41
C GLY A 259 11.85 11.76 -5.26
N GLN A 260 12.74 10.85 -4.82
CA GLN A 260 12.88 9.52 -5.42
C GLN A 260 12.17 8.48 -4.56
N LEU A 261 11.81 7.34 -5.15
CA LEU A 261 11.07 6.27 -4.51
C LEU A 261 11.84 4.95 -4.51
N GLN A 262 11.65 4.16 -3.46
CA GLN A 262 12.09 2.78 -3.44
C GLN A 262 11.01 1.87 -2.84
N PHE A 263 10.34 1.13 -3.71
CA PHE A 263 9.21 0.29 -3.38
C PHE A 263 8.10 1.08 -2.63
N PRO A 264 7.39 2.01 -3.29
CA PRO A 264 6.22 2.66 -2.70
C PRO A 264 5.14 1.60 -2.45
N TYR A 265 4.86 1.27 -1.18
CA TYR A 265 3.94 0.20 -0.83
C TYR A 265 2.55 0.71 -0.43
N ALA A 266 2.45 1.92 0.05
CA ALA A 266 1.18 2.54 0.33
C ALA A 266 1.22 4.02 -0.01
N MET A 267 0.08 4.55 -0.40
CA MET A 267 -0.14 5.98 -0.57
C MET A 267 -1.51 6.37 -0.06
N THR A 268 -1.66 7.60 0.37
CA THR A 268 -2.95 8.20 0.68
C THR A 268 -2.97 9.66 0.27
N LEU A 269 -4.12 10.09 -0.21
CA LEU A 269 -4.35 11.46 -0.61
C LEU A 269 -4.80 12.26 0.61
N LEU A 270 -4.14 13.39 0.85
CA LEU A 270 -4.47 14.34 1.90
C LEU A 270 -5.29 15.50 1.34
N SER A 271 -5.93 16.25 2.24
CA SER A 271 -6.45 17.57 1.92
C SER A 271 -5.32 18.50 1.39
N LYS A 272 -5.71 19.62 0.76
CA LYS A 272 -4.76 20.64 0.25
C LYS A 272 -3.75 20.09 -0.78
N ASP A 273 -4.22 19.24 -1.69
CA ASP A 273 -3.41 18.73 -2.81
C ASP A 273 -2.11 18.03 -2.41
N ARG A 274 -2.10 17.34 -1.26
CA ARG A 274 -0.95 16.58 -0.77
C ARG A 274 -1.14 15.07 -0.96
N LEU A 275 -0.03 14.37 -1.06
CA LEU A 275 0.09 12.92 -1.16
C LEU A 275 1.11 12.42 -0.15
N LEU A 276 0.75 11.41 0.65
CA LEU A 276 1.70 10.65 1.46
C LEU A 276 2.06 9.36 0.75
N VAL A 277 3.34 9.02 0.74
CA VAL A 277 3.89 7.80 0.16
C VAL A 277 4.76 7.09 1.17
N SER A 278 4.41 5.85 1.51
CA SER A 278 5.23 4.97 2.34
C SER A 278 6.19 4.17 1.46
N GLU A 279 7.48 4.25 1.77
CA GLU A 279 8.53 3.57 1.02
C GLU A 279 9.11 2.40 1.82
N TYR A 280 8.75 1.19 1.42
CA TYR A 280 9.24 -0.04 2.03
C TYR A 280 10.77 -0.17 1.96
N GLY A 281 11.38 0.25 0.86
CA GLY A 281 12.81 0.11 0.60
C GLY A 281 13.68 1.21 1.23
N ASN A 282 13.15 2.43 1.37
CA ASN A 282 13.89 3.55 1.98
C ASN A 282 13.56 3.76 3.46
N HIS A 283 12.66 2.93 4.03
CA HIS A 283 12.29 2.99 5.46
C HIS A 283 11.78 4.37 5.91
N ARG A 284 10.98 5.04 5.05
CA ARG A 284 10.48 6.39 5.29
C ARG A 284 9.07 6.59 4.73
N VAL A 285 8.47 7.72 5.07
CA VAL A 285 7.28 8.28 4.44
C VAL A 285 7.65 9.63 3.85
N GLN A 286 7.24 9.91 2.63
CA GLN A 286 7.36 11.23 2.02
C GLN A 286 5.97 11.86 1.89
N CYS A 287 5.90 13.17 2.10
CA CYS A 287 4.77 14.00 1.70
C CYS A 287 5.15 14.77 0.42
N TRP A 288 4.30 14.68 -0.58
CA TRP A 288 4.46 15.35 -1.86
C TRP A 288 3.25 16.23 -2.15
N ASP A 289 3.41 17.22 -3.02
CA ASP A 289 2.27 17.82 -3.71
C ASP A 289 1.74 16.89 -4.82
N ARG A 290 0.63 17.27 -5.45
CA ARG A 290 0.04 16.47 -6.55
C ARG A 290 0.85 16.51 -7.85
N GLN A 291 1.87 17.35 -7.92
CA GLN A 291 2.81 17.43 -9.05
C GLN A 291 4.05 16.54 -8.83
N GLY A 292 4.18 15.94 -7.63
CA GLY A 292 5.29 15.06 -7.27
C GLY A 292 6.49 15.78 -6.67
N ASN A 293 6.36 17.06 -6.31
CA ASN A 293 7.39 17.77 -5.59
C ASN A 293 7.38 17.34 -4.11
N PRO A 294 8.53 16.97 -3.53
CA PRO A 294 8.60 16.60 -2.13
C PRO A 294 8.43 17.82 -1.22
N LEU A 295 7.57 17.70 -0.22
CA LEU A 295 7.29 18.74 0.78
C LEU A 295 7.95 18.43 2.11
N SER A 296 7.91 17.16 2.54
CA SER A 296 8.55 16.71 3.78
C SER A 296 8.86 15.23 3.74
N VAL A 297 9.76 14.78 4.62
CA VAL A 297 10.16 13.38 4.79
C VAL A 297 10.11 13.03 6.27
N TRP A 298 9.58 11.85 6.56
CA TRP A 298 9.51 11.32 7.91
C TRP A 298 10.00 9.86 7.95
N GLY A 299 10.74 9.53 9.01
CA GLY A 299 11.29 8.21 9.24
C GLY A 299 12.70 8.01 8.67
N THR A 300 13.45 7.17 9.34
CA THR A 300 14.76 6.62 8.94
C THR A 300 14.82 5.16 9.35
N ALA A 301 15.74 4.39 8.77
CA ALA A 301 15.89 2.98 9.12
C ALA A 301 16.25 2.78 10.61
N GLY A 302 15.47 1.98 11.34
CA GLY A 302 15.76 1.67 12.74
C GLY A 302 14.59 1.15 13.54
N LYS A 303 14.70 1.20 14.89
CA LYS A 303 13.71 0.67 15.83
C LYS A 303 13.21 1.70 16.84
N GLU A 304 13.91 2.83 16.98
CA GLU A 304 13.51 3.88 17.91
C GLU A 304 12.19 4.55 17.47
N PRO A 305 11.49 5.27 18.34
CA PRO A 305 10.37 6.11 17.93
C PRO A 305 10.78 7.05 16.79
N GLY A 306 9.95 7.15 15.74
CA GLY A 306 10.27 7.92 14.54
C GLY A 306 11.14 7.18 13.52
N GLN A 307 11.77 6.07 13.89
CA GLN A 307 12.45 5.18 12.93
C GLN A 307 11.51 4.08 12.44
N LEU A 308 11.71 3.63 11.22
CA LEU A 308 10.88 2.64 10.54
C LEU A 308 11.71 1.46 10.05
N ASN A 309 11.08 0.31 9.99
CA ASN A 309 11.65 -0.88 9.36
C ASN A 309 10.62 -1.50 8.42
N GLN A 310 10.84 -1.31 7.11
CA GLN A 310 9.95 -1.85 6.08
C GLN A 310 8.49 -1.39 6.30
N PRO A 311 8.19 -0.08 6.31
CA PRO A 311 6.83 0.40 6.45
C PRO A 311 5.97 -0.13 5.30
N TRP A 312 4.81 -0.71 5.64
CA TRP A 312 3.99 -1.42 4.65
C TRP A 312 2.75 -0.64 4.25
N ALA A 313 2.08 -0.03 5.19
CA ALA A 313 0.83 0.67 4.97
C ALA A 313 0.79 1.97 5.77
N LEU A 314 -0.06 2.90 5.34
CA LEU A 314 -0.36 4.13 6.04
C LEU A 314 -1.83 4.50 5.89
N ALA A 315 -2.38 5.22 6.86
CA ALA A 315 -3.68 5.87 6.79
C ALA A 315 -3.67 7.16 7.61
N ILE A 316 -4.69 7.96 7.41
CA ILE A 316 -4.90 9.21 8.14
C ILE A 316 -6.25 9.19 8.83
N ASP A 317 -6.36 9.83 9.98
CA ASP A 317 -7.63 10.07 10.65
C ASP A 317 -8.22 11.46 10.32
N ALA A 318 -9.38 11.77 10.91
CA ALA A 318 -10.08 13.02 10.68
C ALA A 318 -9.32 14.27 11.16
N LEU A 319 -8.29 14.10 12.01
CA LEU A 319 -7.40 15.16 12.48
C LEU A 319 -6.11 15.27 11.68
N GLU A 320 -6.02 14.60 10.52
CA GLU A 320 -4.82 14.46 9.68
C GLU A 320 -3.61 13.86 10.43
N ARG A 321 -3.83 13.06 11.49
CA ARG A 321 -2.77 12.29 12.13
C ARG A 321 -2.46 11.06 11.27
N VAL A 322 -1.20 10.81 11.05
CA VAL A 322 -0.73 9.75 10.16
C VAL A 322 -0.37 8.51 10.96
N TYR A 323 -0.96 7.38 10.60
CA TYR A 323 -0.64 6.07 11.16
C TYR A 323 0.17 5.28 10.14
N VAL A 324 1.31 4.73 10.55
CA VAL A 324 2.21 3.95 9.70
C VAL A 324 2.40 2.55 10.28
N VAL A 325 2.16 1.55 9.47
CA VAL A 325 2.50 0.16 9.77
C VAL A 325 4.01 -0.02 9.64
N ASP A 326 4.70 -0.04 10.76
CA ASP A 326 6.12 -0.34 10.89
C ASP A 326 6.34 -1.86 10.98
N SER A 327 6.18 -2.53 9.83
CA SER A 327 6.00 -3.98 9.70
C SER A 327 7.17 -4.77 10.27
N GLY A 328 8.40 -4.37 9.97
CA GLY A 328 9.61 -5.03 10.45
C GLY A 328 9.80 -4.91 11.96
N ASN A 329 9.26 -3.87 12.57
CA ASN A 329 9.28 -3.65 14.02
C ASN A 329 8.02 -4.19 14.73
N ASN A 330 7.04 -4.72 14.00
CA ASN A 330 5.80 -5.30 14.51
C ASN A 330 4.94 -4.30 15.31
N ARG A 331 4.83 -3.07 14.82
CA ARG A 331 4.08 -1.98 15.48
C ARG A 331 3.41 -1.07 14.47
N VAL A 332 2.53 -0.22 14.96
CA VAL A 332 2.03 0.98 14.27
C VAL A 332 2.56 2.20 15.01
N GLN A 333 2.99 3.21 14.28
CA GLN A 333 3.36 4.51 14.84
C GLN A 333 2.41 5.57 14.31
N ARG A 334 2.01 6.52 15.18
CA ARG A 334 1.22 7.68 14.81
C ARG A 334 2.06 8.94 14.98
N PHE A 335 1.92 9.86 14.04
CA PHE A 335 2.53 11.18 14.11
C PHE A 335 1.59 12.25 13.55
N THR A 336 1.80 13.49 13.94
CA THR A 336 1.07 14.67 13.45
C THR A 336 1.92 15.35 12.39
N LEU A 337 1.30 15.73 11.26
CA LEU A 337 1.94 16.45 10.16
C LEU A 337 2.17 17.92 10.51
#